data_a9976f4ced8f7333d95d2db41ee87e69
#
_entry.id   a9976f4ced8f7333d95d2db41ee87e69
#
_cell.length_a   1.000
_cell.length_b   1.000
_cell.length_c   1.000
_cell.angle_alpha   90.00
_cell.angle_beta   90.00
_cell.angle_gamma   90.00
#
_symmetry.space_group_name_H-M   'P 1'
#
loop_
_entity.id
_entity.type
_entity.pdbx_description
1 polymer ?
#
loop_
_entity_poly.entity_id
_entity_poly.type
_entity_poly.pdbx_seq_one_letter_code
_entity_poly.pdbx_strand_id
1 'polypeptide(L)'
;MLEEEIVKKLLEKQYTVTTAESCTGGLLAGRILNVPGASSVYNEGHITYSNEAKERLLGVSHGTLVRYGAVSRQTAEEMARGAAKAAKAEIGLSTTGIAGPGGGTKEKPVGQIGRASCRERVFWVV
;
A
#
# COMPACT_ATOMS: atom_id res chain seq x y z
N MET A 1 -3.62 9.14 -19.05
CA MET A 1 -4.17 8.19 -18.08
C MET A 1 -3.83 8.66 -16.66
N LEU A 2 -4.50 8.17 -15.66
CA LEU A 2 -4.33 8.62 -14.27
C LEU A 2 -2.89 8.45 -13.76
N GLU A 3 -2.29 7.31 -14.03
CA GLU A 3 -0.90 7.03 -13.60
C GLU A 3 0.11 7.99 -14.22
N GLU A 4 -0.10 8.41 -15.44
CA GLU A 4 0.75 9.41 -16.11
C GLU A 4 0.62 10.78 -15.44
N GLU A 5 -0.59 11.18 -15.09
CA GLU A 5 -0.86 12.44 -14.38
C GLU A 5 -0.21 12.44 -12.98
N ILE A 6 -0.28 11.30 -12.28
CA ILE A 6 0.33 11.14 -10.96
C ILE A 6 1.84 11.29 -11.05
N VAL A 7 2.49 10.56 -11.96
CA VAL A 7 3.95 10.62 -12.14
C VAL A 7 4.37 12.05 -12.51
N LYS A 8 3.63 12.71 -13.40
CA LYS A 8 3.91 14.09 -13.78
C LYS A 8 3.88 15.03 -12.57
N LYS A 9 2.85 14.92 -11.73
CA LYS A 9 2.72 15.74 -10.52
C LYS A 9 3.82 15.46 -9.51
N LEU A 10 4.20 14.20 -9.35
CA LEU A 10 5.30 13.82 -8.46
C LEU A 10 6.63 14.41 -8.93
N LEU A 11 6.88 14.37 -10.24
CA LEU A 11 8.07 15.00 -10.83
C LEU A 11 8.09 16.51 -10.60
N GLU A 12 6.97 17.19 -10.82
CA GLU A 12 6.84 18.64 -10.61
C GLU A 12 7.12 19.04 -9.15
N LYS A 13 6.65 18.24 -8.20
CA LYS A 13 6.82 18.49 -6.77
C LYS A 13 8.13 17.96 -6.20
N GLN A 14 8.88 17.18 -6.97
CA GLN A 14 10.07 16.47 -6.52
C GLN A 14 9.77 15.54 -5.33
N TYR A 15 8.64 14.85 -5.39
CA TYR A 15 8.23 13.86 -4.40
C TYR A 15 8.50 12.45 -4.90
N THR A 16 8.76 11.55 -3.96
CA THR A 16 8.79 10.11 -4.23
C THR A 16 7.55 9.44 -3.63
N VAL A 17 7.15 8.35 -4.25
CA VAL A 17 6.05 7.50 -3.79
C VAL A 17 6.56 6.08 -3.61
N THR A 18 6.01 5.38 -2.64
CA THR A 18 6.25 3.95 -2.44
C THR A 18 4.94 3.21 -2.27
N THR A 19 4.98 1.90 -2.42
CA THR A 19 3.81 1.05 -2.28
C THR A 19 4.07 -0.06 -1.28
N ALA A 20 3.01 -0.45 -0.58
CA ALA A 20 2.97 -1.63 0.27
C ALA A 20 1.76 -2.46 -0.16
N GLU A 21 2.01 -3.55 -0.84
CA GLU A 21 0.95 -4.36 -1.43
C GLU A 21 0.83 -5.71 -0.73
N SER A 22 -0.39 -6.18 -0.59
CA SER A 22 -0.70 -7.52 -0.13
C SER A 22 -1.46 -8.26 -1.22
N CYS A 23 -2.78 -8.14 -1.28
CA CYS A 23 -3.60 -8.88 -2.24
C CYS A 23 -3.31 -8.56 -3.71
N THR A 24 -2.81 -7.39 -4.02
CA THR A 24 -2.50 -6.96 -5.40
C THR A 24 -1.14 -7.44 -5.89
N GLY A 25 -0.27 -7.91 -5.00
CA GLY A 25 0.95 -8.64 -5.35
C GLY A 25 1.96 -7.90 -6.23
N GLY A 26 1.92 -6.57 -6.26
CA GLY A 26 2.81 -5.74 -7.08
C GLY A 26 2.13 -5.06 -8.27
N LEU A 27 0.85 -5.28 -8.49
CA LEU A 27 0.13 -4.69 -9.62
C LEU A 27 0.06 -3.16 -9.55
N LEU A 28 -0.10 -2.60 -8.35
CA LEU A 28 -0.10 -1.14 -8.17
C LEU A 28 1.26 -0.55 -8.53
N ALA A 29 2.33 -1.12 -7.99
CA ALA A 29 3.68 -0.73 -8.35
C ALA A 29 3.92 -0.82 -9.86
N GLY A 30 3.49 -1.91 -10.47
CA GLY A 30 3.62 -2.12 -11.92
C GLY A 30 2.94 -1.04 -12.75
N ARG A 31 1.76 -0.57 -12.34
CA ARG A 31 1.07 0.51 -13.04
C ARG A 31 1.85 1.83 -12.98
N ILE A 32 2.43 2.15 -11.83
CA ILE A 32 3.25 3.36 -11.68
C ILE A 32 4.53 3.22 -12.52
N LEU A 33 5.20 2.10 -12.42
CA LEU A 33 6.48 1.86 -13.09
C LEU A 33 6.36 1.75 -14.62
N ASN A 34 5.16 1.52 -15.12
CA ASN A 34 4.90 1.47 -16.56
C ASN A 34 4.94 2.86 -17.22
N VAL A 35 4.96 3.93 -16.43
CA VAL A 35 4.99 5.30 -16.93
C VAL A 35 6.45 5.73 -17.16
N PRO A 36 6.78 6.29 -18.34
CA PRO A 36 8.10 6.88 -18.56
C PRO A 36 8.43 7.94 -17.52
N GLY A 37 9.64 7.90 -16.96
CA GLY A 37 10.07 8.81 -15.90
C GLY A 37 9.77 8.34 -14.49
N ALA A 38 9.08 7.22 -14.32
CA ALA A 38 8.72 6.69 -13.00
C ALA A 38 9.94 6.42 -12.10
N SER A 39 11.08 6.08 -12.67
CA SER A 39 12.31 5.82 -11.89
C SER A 39 12.77 7.02 -11.06
N SER A 40 12.38 8.22 -11.43
CA SER A 40 12.71 9.44 -10.68
C SER A 40 11.78 9.68 -9.48
N VAL A 41 10.64 8.99 -9.42
CA VAL A 41 9.64 9.19 -8.37
C VAL A 41 9.33 7.93 -7.57
N TYR A 42 9.85 6.78 -7.99
CA TYR A 42 9.61 5.49 -7.33
C TYR A 42 10.91 4.72 -7.19
N ASN A 43 11.42 4.61 -5.97
CA ASN A 43 12.69 3.94 -5.71
C ASN A 43 12.52 2.49 -5.27
N GLU A 44 11.52 2.21 -4.48
CA GLU A 44 11.26 0.88 -3.93
C GLU A 44 9.80 0.71 -3.55
N GLY A 45 9.38 -0.54 -3.43
CA GLY A 45 8.07 -0.91 -2.93
C GLY A 45 8.15 -2.24 -2.21
N HIS A 46 7.07 -2.62 -1.54
CA HIS A 46 7.03 -3.81 -0.71
C HIS A 46 5.82 -4.65 -1.09
N ILE A 47 6.05 -5.96 -1.19
CA ILE A 47 4.97 -6.94 -1.30
C ILE A 47 5.00 -7.73 0.01
N THR A 48 4.08 -7.41 0.90
CA THR A 48 4.00 -7.99 2.25
C THR A 48 2.75 -8.84 2.35
N TYR A 49 2.80 -10.00 1.71
CA TYR A 49 1.63 -10.86 1.55
C TYR A 49 1.23 -11.54 2.87
N SER A 50 2.19 -11.91 3.70
CA SER A 50 1.94 -12.51 5.02
C SER A 50 1.85 -11.44 6.12
N ASN A 51 1.23 -11.82 7.25
CA ASN A 51 1.22 -10.97 8.43
C ASN A 51 2.63 -10.75 8.99
N GLU A 52 3.44 -11.80 8.98
CA GLU A 52 4.83 -11.72 9.43
C GLU A 52 5.64 -10.71 8.61
N ALA A 53 5.47 -10.70 7.29
CA ALA A 53 6.13 -9.72 6.43
C ALA A 53 5.64 -8.30 6.70
N LYS A 54 4.34 -8.10 6.98
CA LYS A 54 3.80 -6.79 7.35
C LYS A 54 4.45 -6.25 8.63
N GLU A 55 4.64 -7.11 9.63
CA GLU A 55 5.31 -6.72 10.87
C GLU A 55 6.79 -6.42 10.65
N ARG A 56 7.50 -7.33 10.01
CA ARG A 56 8.95 -7.27 9.84
C ARG A 56 9.40 -6.13 8.93
N LEU A 57 8.75 -5.97 7.79
CA LEU A 57 9.18 -5.01 6.77
C LEU A 57 8.56 -3.63 6.93
N LEU A 58 7.34 -3.56 7.41
CA LEU A 58 6.59 -2.31 7.47
C LEU A 58 6.34 -1.82 8.91
N GLY A 59 6.69 -2.63 9.90
CA GLY A 59 6.46 -2.28 11.30
C GLY A 59 4.98 -2.27 11.70
N VAL A 60 4.13 -3.00 10.96
CA VAL A 60 2.73 -3.14 11.36
C VAL A 60 2.68 -3.83 12.72
N SER A 61 1.90 -3.28 13.64
CA SER A 61 1.79 -3.80 15.01
C SER A 61 1.14 -5.19 15.01
N HIS A 62 1.74 -6.11 15.77
CA HIS A 62 1.15 -7.44 16.00
C HIS A 62 -0.25 -7.32 16.60
N GLY A 63 -0.42 -6.41 17.55
CA GLY A 63 -1.71 -6.14 18.17
C GLY A 63 -2.78 -5.68 17.18
N THR A 64 -2.40 -4.86 16.21
CA THR A 64 -3.30 -4.43 15.14
C THR A 64 -3.76 -5.60 14.28
N LEU A 65 -2.84 -6.47 13.91
CA LEU A 65 -3.15 -7.66 13.11
C LEU A 65 -4.05 -8.64 13.86
N VAL A 66 -3.80 -8.85 15.15
CA VAL A 66 -4.61 -9.71 16.01
C VAL A 66 -6.01 -9.15 16.21
N ARG A 67 -6.11 -7.84 16.47
CA ARG A 67 -7.39 -7.20 16.81
C ARG A 67 -8.26 -6.92 15.60
N TYR A 68 -7.69 -6.44 14.50
CA TYR A 68 -8.44 -5.99 13.32
C TYR A 68 -8.23 -6.87 12.09
N GLY A 69 -7.21 -7.69 12.07
CA GLY A 69 -6.86 -8.53 10.94
C GLY A 69 -6.09 -7.78 9.84
N ALA A 70 -5.59 -8.54 8.88
CA ALA A 70 -4.81 -8.01 7.78
C ALA A 70 -5.66 -7.12 6.85
N VAL A 71 -6.94 -7.44 6.69
CA VAL A 71 -7.87 -6.68 5.84
C VAL A 71 -8.66 -5.73 6.72
N SER A 72 -8.07 -4.58 7.02
CA SER A 72 -8.67 -3.59 7.88
C SER A 72 -8.10 -2.21 7.57
N ARG A 73 -8.85 -1.19 7.93
CA ARG A 73 -8.40 0.19 7.85
C ARG A 73 -7.10 0.40 8.63
N GLN A 74 -7.06 -0.10 9.85
CA GLN A 74 -5.91 0.07 10.74
C GLN A 74 -4.64 -0.54 10.14
N THR A 75 -4.73 -1.75 9.62
CA THR A 75 -3.60 -2.41 8.98
C THR A 75 -3.15 -1.67 7.72
N ALA A 76 -4.09 -1.26 6.87
CA ALA A 76 -3.74 -0.51 5.65
C ALA A 76 -3.04 0.82 5.96
N GLU A 77 -3.51 1.54 6.98
CA GLU A 77 -2.87 2.79 7.41
C GLU A 77 -1.45 2.56 7.93
N GLU A 78 -1.25 1.54 8.75
CA GLU A 78 0.08 1.19 9.26
C GLU A 78 1.01 0.71 8.14
N MET A 79 0.49 -0.04 7.17
CA MET A 79 1.25 -0.45 5.98
C MET A 79 1.74 0.77 5.18
N ALA A 80 0.87 1.71 4.91
CA ALA A 80 1.22 2.91 4.14
C ALA A 80 2.27 3.76 4.87
N ARG A 81 2.11 3.98 6.16
CA ARG A 81 3.08 4.70 6.98
C ARG A 81 4.43 3.99 7.05
N GLY A 82 4.39 2.70 7.31
CA GLY A 82 5.60 1.88 7.40
C GLY A 82 6.38 1.87 6.10
N ALA A 83 5.70 1.76 4.97
CA ALA A 83 6.32 1.81 3.66
C ALA A 83 6.96 3.16 3.38
N ALA A 84 6.24 4.26 3.63
CA ALA A 84 6.78 5.60 3.43
C ALA A 84 8.02 5.85 4.29
N LYS A 85 8.00 5.40 5.54
CA LYS A 85 9.15 5.50 6.44
C LYS A 85 10.33 4.66 5.97
N ALA A 86 10.09 3.42 5.60
CA ALA A 86 11.13 2.50 5.15
C ALA A 86 11.80 2.99 3.85
N ALA A 87 11.01 3.49 2.90
CA ALA A 87 11.50 3.99 1.62
C ALA A 87 11.99 5.45 1.69
N LYS A 88 11.79 6.14 2.81
CA LYS A 88 12.01 7.59 2.94
C LYS A 88 11.28 8.35 1.83
N ALA A 89 10.07 7.94 1.54
CA ALA A 89 9.22 8.55 0.52
C ALA A 89 8.24 9.54 1.16
N GLU A 90 7.87 10.57 0.41
CA GLU A 90 6.88 11.54 0.85
C GLU A 90 5.48 10.94 0.87
N ILE A 91 5.22 9.97 -0.01
CA ILE A 91 3.90 9.35 -0.13
C ILE A 91 4.03 7.83 -0.05
N GLY A 92 3.26 7.22 0.83
CA GLY A 92 3.09 5.77 0.91
C GLY A 92 1.67 5.39 0.52
N LEU A 93 1.56 4.38 -0.34
CA LEU A 93 0.28 3.81 -0.75
C LEU A 93 0.23 2.36 -0.29
N SER A 94 -0.89 1.92 0.23
CA SER A 94 -1.06 0.51 0.60
C SER A 94 -2.33 -0.08 0.02
N THR A 95 -2.29 -1.39 -0.22
CA THR A 95 -3.45 -2.19 -0.59
C THR A 95 -3.48 -3.45 0.25
N THR A 96 -4.64 -3.78 0.76
CA THR A 96 -4.89 -5.05 1.43
C THR A 96 -6.31 -5.50 1.11
N GLY A 97 -6.57 -6.79 1.10
CA GLY A 97 -7.89 -7.28 0.74
C GLY A 97 -7.94 -8.80 0.69
N ILE A 98 -9.11 -9.30 0.31
CA ILE A 98 -9.37 -10.73 0.16
C ILE A 98 -9.62 -11.00 -1.31
N ALA A 99 -8.61 -11.53 -1.99
CA ALA A 99 -8.68 -11.81 -3.42
C ALA A 99 -9.54 -13.05 -3.72
N GLY A 100 -9.62 -14.00 -2.77
CA GLY A 100 -10.35 -15.25 -2.95
C GLY A 100 -9.53 -16.33 -3.65
N PRO A 101 -10.15 -17.48 -4.01
CA PRO A 101 -11.58 -17.79 -3.79
C PRO A 101 -11.96 -18.06 -2.34
N GLY A 102 -11.00 -18.36 -1.45
CA GLY A 102 -11.26 -18.63 -0.04
C GLY A 102 -10.95 -17.44 0.87
N GLY A 103 -11.12 -17.61 2.17
CA GLY A 103 -10.76 -16.65 3.20
C GLY A 103 -11.79 -15.55 3.48
N GLY A 104 -12.86 -15.48 2.69
CA GLY A 104 -13.92 -14.50 2.91
C GLY A 104 -14.81 -14.85 4.10
N THR A 105 -15.30 -13.83 4.80
CA THR A 105 -16.29 -13.96 5.86
C THR A 105 -17.49 -13.04 5.56
N LYS A 106 -18.52 -13.10 6.39
CA LYS A 106 -19.68 -12.21 6.23
C LYS A 106 -19.30 -10.73 6.38
N GLU A 107 -18.44 -10.43 7.34
CA GLU A 107 -17.94 -9.07 7.59
C GLU A 107 -16.85 -8.66 6.59
N LYS A 108 -16.08 -9.63 6.10
CA LYS A 108 -14.97 -9.41 5.16
C LYS A 108 -15.11 -10.38 3.98
N PRO A 109 -16.00 -10.11 3.03
CA PRO A 109 -16.23 -11.01 1.91
C PRO A 109 -15.06 -11.03 0.93
N VAL A 110 -14.99 -12.10 0.14
CA VAL A 110 -14.07 -12.18 -1.01
C VAL A 110 -14.32 -10.98 -1.94
N GLY A 111 -13.25 -10.38 -2.40
CA GLY A 111 -13.32 -9.16 -3.21
C GLY A 111 -13.27 -7.87 -2.41
N GLN A 112 -13.28 -7.93 -1.09
CA GLN A 112 -13.07 -6.75 -0.27
C GLN A 112 -11.62 -6.28 -0.39
N ILE A 113 -11.44 -5.04 -0.80
CA ILE A 113 -10.12 -4.41 -0.94
C ILE A 113 -10.15 -3.08 -0.23
N GLY A 114 -9.19 -2.88 0.68
CA GLY A 114 -8.93 -1.61 1.32
C GLY A 114 -7.63 -0.99 0.83
N ARG A 115 -7.57 0.31 0.79
CA ARG A 115 -6.37 1.05 0.38
C ARG A 115 -6.22 2.30 1.22
N ALA A 116 -4.98 2.68 1.48
CA ALA A 116 -4.67 3.88 2.22
C ALA A 116 -3.53 4.63 1.56
N SER A 117 -3.50 5.93 1.74
CA SER A 117 -2.36 6.76 1.38
C SER A 117 -1.90 7.54 2.60
N CYS A 118 -0.61 7.78 2.70
CA CYS A 118 0.00 8.50 3.80
C CYS A 118 1.01 9.50 3.26
N ARG A 119 0.91 10.74 3.73
CA ARG A 119 1.94 11.76 3.62
C ARG A 119 2.15 12.34 5.01
N GLU A 120 1.51 13.44 5.31
CA GLU A 120 1.41 13.96 6.68
C GLU A 120 0.17 13.41 7.39
N ARG A 121 -0.84 13.07 6.61
CA ARG A 121 -2.10 12.50 7.07
C ARG A 121 -2.36 11.19 6.36
N VAL A 122 -3.07 10.30 7.03
CA VAL A 122 -3.51 9.04 6.45
C VAL A 122 -4.93 9.19 5.93
N PHE A 123 -5.14 8.77 4.70
CA PHE A 123 -6.47 8.71 4.10
C PHE A 123 -6.83 7.25 3.85
N TRP A 124 -8.03 6.88 4.25
CA TRP A 124 -8.59 5.55 4.03
C TRP A 124 -9.63 5.60 2.92
N VAL A 125 -9.53 4.66 2.00
CA VAL A 125 -10.50 4.49 0.91
C VAL A 125 -10.78 3.00 0.74
N VAL A 126 -12.05 2.65 0.73
CA VAL A 126 -12.50 1.26 0.48
C VAL A 126 -12.87 1.10 -0.98
#